data_6d0c5077d9cbfa21372423d7a73c400e
#
_entry.id   6d0c5077d9cbfa21372423d7a73c400e
#
_cell.length_a   1.000
_cell.length_b   1.000
_cell.length_c   1.000
_cell.angle_alpha   90.00
_cell.angle_beta   90.00
_cell.angle_gamma   90.00
#
_symmetry.space_group_name_H-M   'P 1'
#
loop_
_entity.id
_entity.type
_entity.pdbx_description
1 polymer ?
#
loop_
_entity_poly.entity_id
_entity_poly.type
_entity_poly.pdbx_seq_one_letter_code
_entity_poly.pdbx_strand_id
1 'polypeptide(L)'
;MILSDRDIRASLESGRIRINPAPDLEQQLGSCSIDFHLGDTFKIFNHSKYPYIDPRSPNLSKELMKEIVVNPGEAFIMRPGEFCLATTVENLEIATDLLGRLEGRSSLGRIGIIVHSTAARFDPGWNGRPVMELGNIGVMPVALYPGMRVCSFTFEEVSSPVEIPYTKKKSAKYVNQDTPIASKLAEEMGKEEPRYVKHGKKAVRVRSSEWGVQSLNS
;
A
#
# COMPACT_ATOMS: atom_id res chain seq x y z
N MET A 1 4.31 -22.07 -3.01
CA MET A 1 5.53 -22.34 -2.19
C MET A 1 6.28 -21.02 -2.06
N ILE A 2 6.82 -20.69 -0.86
CA ILE A 2 7.62 -19.45 -0.70
C ILE A 2 9.00 -19.69 -1.31
N LEU A 3 9.50 -18.73 -2.07
CA LEU A 3 10.83 -18.82 -2.68
C LEU A 3 11.93 -18.63 -1.63
N SER A 4 12.96 -19.49 -1.69
CA SER A 4 14.19 -19.30 -0.94
C SER A 4 15.08 -18.24 -1.58
N ASP A 5 16.15 -17.83 -0.91
CA ASP A 5 17.17 -16.92 -1.43
C ASP A 5 17.74 -17.39 -2.78
N ARG A 6 18.01 -18.68 -2.92
CA ARG A 6 18.45 -19.29 -4.17
C ARG A 6 17.41 -19.12 -5.29
N ASP A 7 16.14 -19.38 -4.99
CA ASP A 7 15.07 -19.31 -5.98
C ASP A 7 14.72 -17.85 -6.34
N ILE A 8 14.89 -16.92 -5.39
CA ILE A 8 14.80 -15.47 -5.65
C ILE A 8 15.91 -15.05 -6.61
N ARG A 9 17.19 -15.47 -6.40
CA ARG A 9 18.29 -15.19 -7.33
C ARG A 9 17.99 -15.73 -8.73
N ALA A 10 17.58 -16.97 -8.85
CA ALA A 10 17.22 -17.57 -10.13
C ALA A 10 16.04 -16.85 -10.80
N SER A 11 15.09 -16.37 -10.01
CA SER A 11 13.94 -15.59 -10.53
C SER A 11 14.33 -14.18 -11.00
N LEU A 12 15.31 -13.55 -10.35
CA LEU A 12 15.90 -12.28 -10.81
C LEU A 12 16.69 -12.49 -12.11
N GLU A 13 17.53 -13.51 -12.19
CA GLU A 13 18.32 -13.87 -13.38
C GLU A 13 17.44 -14.21 -14.59
N SER A 14 16.37 -14.98 -14.38
CA SER A 14 15.42 -15.36 -15.45
C SER A 14 14.42 -14.25 -15.80
N GLY A 15 14.36 -13.15 -15.02
CA GLY A 15 13.41 -12.06 -15.22
C GLY A 15 11.98 -12.38 -14.78
N ARG A 16 11.75 -13.46 -14.01
CA ARG A 16 10.45 -13.71 -13.34
C ARG A 16 10.17 -12.67 -12.26
N ILE A 17 11.23 -12.14 -11.64
CA ILE A 17 11.19 -10.97 -10.75
C ILE A 17 12.14 -9.94 -11.38
N ARG A 18 11.64 -8.70 -11.55
CA ARG A 18 12.47 -7.57 -11.96
C ARG A 18 12.37 -6.47 -10.93
N ILE A 19 13.52 -5.98 -10.50
CA ILE A 19 13.63 -4.89 -9.51
C ILE A 19 14.56 -3.83 -10.11
N ASN A 20 14.09 -2.59 -10.13
CA ASN A 20 14.86 -1.46 -10.65
C ASN A 20 14.79 -0.25 -9.68
N PRO A 21 15.94 0.29 -9.21
CA PRO A 21 17.31 -0.16 -9.50
C PRO A 21 17.57 -1.60 -9.07
N ALA A 22 18.59 -2.23 -9.71
CA ALA A 22 18.99 -3.58 -9.36
C ALA A 22 19.40 -3.67 -7.89
N PRO A 23 18.92 -4.67 -7.14
CA PRO A 23 19.20 -4.78 -5.72
C PRO A 23 20.63 -5.23 -5.45
N ASP A 24 21.23 -4.70 -4.38
CA ASP A 24 22.44 -5.26 -3.78
C ASP A 24 22.09 -6.53 -3.01
N LEU A 25 22.35 -7.68 -3.63
CA LEU A 25 21.97 -8.98 -3.06
C LEU A 25 22.77 -9.36 -1.81
N GLU A 26 23.94 -8.73 -1.54
CA GLU A 26 24.69 -8.95 -0.30
C GLU A 26 23.98 -8.27 0.90
N GLN A 27 23.36 -7.12 0.67
CA GLN A 27 22.72 -6.35 1.72
C GLN A 27 21.21 -6.56 1.82
N GLN A 28 20.53 -6.79 0.67
CA GLN A 28 19.08 -6.80 0.60
C GLN A 28 18.46 -8.20 0.64
N LEU A 29 19.20 -9.24 0.20
CA LEU A 29 18.65 -10.59 0.12
C LEU A 29 18.70 -11.29 1.48
N GLY A 30 17.53 -11.63 2.01
CA GLY A 30 17.35 -12.52 3.17
C GLY A 30 17.16 -13.98 2.73
N SER A 31 16.90 -14.89 3.68
CA SER A 31 16.74 -16.33 3.41
C SER A 31 15.51 -16.66 2.53
N CYS A 32 14.48 -15.81 2.54
CA CYS A 32 13.25 -16.01 1.75
C CYS A 32 12.59 -14.66 1.39
N SER A 33 13.33 -13.57 1.42
CA SER A 33 12.82 -12.23 1.13
C SER A 33 13.90 -11.35 0.57
N ILE A 34 13.50 -10.21 0.01
CA ILE A 34 14.40 -9.15 -0.43
C ILE A 34 13.93 -7.80 0.14
N ASP A 35 14.85 -7.05 0.76
CA ASP A 35 14.58 -5.75 1.37
C ASP A 35 14.43 -4.66 0.31
N PHE A 36 13.53 -3.71 0.56
CA PHE A 36 13.27 -2.53 -0.27
C PHE A 36 13.51 -1.25 0.54
N HIS A 37 13.91 -0.20 -0.15
CA HIS A 37 14.24 1.10 0.43
C HIS A 37 13.06 2.07 0.36
N LEU A 38 12.96 2.93 1.38
CA LEU A 38 11.96 3.99 1.46
C LEU A 38 12.26 5.08 0.42
N GLY A 39 11.26 5.43 -0.37
CA GLY A 39 11.32 6.59 -1.27
C GLY A 39 11.27 7.92 -0.50
N ASP A 40 11.33 9.01 -1.23
CA ASP A 40 11.36 10.38 -0.71
C ASP A 40 10.00 11.06 -0.68
N THR A 41 9.00 10.47 -1.32
CA THR A 41 7.68 11.07 -1.51
C THR A 41 6.64 10.43 -0.61
N PHE A 42 5.97 11.28 0.18
CA PHE A 42 4.94 10.90 1.16
C PHE A 42 3.64 11.61 0.84
N LYS A 43 2.51 10.94 1.10
CA LYS A 43 1.19 11.58 1.10
C LYS A 43 0.53 11.44 2.46
N ILE A 44 0.18 12.55 3.06
CA ILE A 44 -0.53 12.64 4.35
C ILE A 44 -1.93 13.20 4.16
N PHE A 45 -2.85 12.82 5.07
CA PHE A 45 -4.20 13.40 5.06
C PHE A 45 -4.20 14.85 5.52
N ASN A 46 -4.98 15.68 4.85
CA ASN A 46 -5.21 17.07 5.22
C ASN A 46 -6.47 17.19 6.09
N HIS A 47 -6.34 16.84 7.38
CA HIS A 47 -7.48 16.81 8.31
C HIS A 47 -8.04 18.19 8.64
N SER A 48 -7.31 19.28 8.38
CA SER A 48 -7.83 20.64 8.63
C SER A 48 -8.91 21.05 7.64
N LYS A 49 -8.98 20.39 6.48
CA LYS A 49 -9.91 20.74 5.41
C LYS A 49 -11.20 19.90 5.41
N TYR A 50 -11.13 18.68 5.96
CA TYR A 50 -12.24 17.74 5.92
C TYR A 50 -12.47 17.08 7.29
N PRO A 51 -13.71 17.07 7.80
CA PRO A 51 -14.03 16.49 9.11
C PRO A 51 -14.05 14.95 9.10
N TYR A 52 -14.24 14.32 7.94
CA TYR A 52 -14.26 12.87 7.74
C TYR A 52 -13.97 12.51 6.28
N ILE A 53 -13.69 11.24 6.03
CA ILE A 53 -13.51 10.68 4.69
C ILE A 53 -14.83 10.05 4.24
N ASP A 54 -15.47 10.58 3.18
CA ASP A 54 -16.57 9.90 2.51
C ASP A 54 -16.01 9.08 1.32
N PRO A 55 -16.03 7.75 1.39
CA PRO A 55 -15.49 6.90 0.33
C PRO A 55 -16.26 7.00 -1.00
N ARG A 56 -17.43 7.63 -1.03
CA ARG A 56 -18.24 7.88 -2.23
C ARG A 56 -17.85 9.18 -2.93
N SER A 57 -17.09 10.05 -2.25
CA SER A 57 -16.72 11.34 -2.80
C SER A 57 -15.77 11.19 -4.00
N PRO A 58 -16.12 11.71 -5.19
CA PRO A 58 -15.27 11.61 -6.37
C PRO A 58 -13.95 12.41 -6.23
N ASN A 59 -13.90 13.39 -5.32
CA ASN A 59 -12.74 14.24 -5.08
C ASN A 59 -11.81 13.69 -3.98
N LEU A 60 -12.08 12.49 -3.47
CA LEU A 60 -11.32 11.87 -2.38
C LEU A 60 -9.81 11.86 -2.65
N SER A 61 -9.40 11.66 -3.90
CA SER A 61 -8.01 11.43 -4.26
C SER A 61 -7.18 12.70 -4.42
N LYS A 62 -7.78 13.84 -4.81
CA LYS A 62 -7.00 15.04 -5.22
C LYS A 62 -6.83 16.09 -4.11
N GLU A 63 -7.82 16.22 -3.24
CA GLU A 63 -7.84 17.31 -2.26
C GLU A 63 -7.61 16.84 -0.82
N LEU A 64 -7.86 15.57 -0.55
CA LEU A 64 -7.80 14.99 0.78
C LEU A 64 -6.37 14.75 1.27
N MET A 65 -5.43 14.55 0.36
CA MET A 65 -4.04 14.27 0.70
C MET A 65 -3.10 15.35 0.20
N LYS A 66 -2.12 15.71 1.05
CA LYS A 66 -1.00 16.59 0.72
C LYS A 66 0.24 15.75 0.43
N GLU A 67 0.94 16.08 -0.63
CA GLU A 67 2.24 15.49 -0.95
C GLU A 67 3.36 16.24 -0.24
N ILE A 68 4.31 15.49 0.29
CA ILE A 68 5.53 15.98 0.94
C ILE A 68 6.69 15.23 0.29
N VAL A 69 7.66 15.98 -0.21
CA VAL A 69 8.93 15.45 -0.69
C VAL A 69 9.99 15.79 0.35
N VAL A 70 10.73 14.79 0.80
CA VAL A 70 11.79 14.93 1.79
C VAL A 70 13.13 15.04 1.07
N ASN A 71 13.90 16.10 1.37
CA ASN A 71 15.21 16.32 0.74
C ASN A 71 16.24 15.28 1.21
N PRO A 72 17.28 15.02 0.41
CA PRO A 72 18.39 14.17 0.81
C PRO A 72 19.00 14.61 2.16
N GLY A 73 19.15 13.66 3.09
CA GLY A 73 19.68 13.89 4.43
C GLY A 73 18.67 14.37 5.47
N GLU A 74 17.45 14.73 5.05
CA GLU A 74 16.34 15.04 5.94
C GLU A 74 15.52 13.79 6.27
N ALA A 75 14.67 13.87 7.29
CA ALA A 75 13.78 12.80 7.71
C ALA A 75 12.31 13.23 7.65
N PHE A 76 11.44 12.31 7.27
CA PHE A 76 10.02 12.41 7.56
C PHE A 76 9.77 12.01 9.02
N ILE A 77 9.30 12.96 9.84
CA ILE A 77 9.00 12.70 11.24
C ILE A 77 7.56 12.22 11.36
N MET A 78 7.40 10.93 11.61
CA MET A 78 6.10 10.29 11.76
C MET A 78 5.68 10.27 13.22
N ARG A 79 4.65 11.06 13.59
CA ARG A 79 4.15 11.18 14.96
C ARG A 79 3.26 9.98 15.31
N PRO A 80 3.09 9.69 16.64
CA PRO A 80 2.12 8.71 17.11
C PRO A 80 0.72 8.93 16.52
N GLY A 81 0.10 7.86 16.01
CA GLY A 81 -1.22 7.91 15.38
C GLY A 81 -1.25 8.48 13.96
N GLU A 82 -0.13 8.93 13.42
CA GLU A 82 -0.07 9.38 12.03
C GLU A 82 -0.11 8.19 11.05
N PHE A 83 -0.72 8.45 9.91
CA PHE A 83 -0.78 7.56 8.75
C PHE A 83 -0.33 8.31 7.50
N CYS A 84 0.48 7.68 6.67
CA CYS A 84 0.84 8.23 5.36
C CYS A 84 0.99 7.13 4.31
N LEU A 85 0.89 7.53 3.05
CA LEU A 85 1.30 6.70 1.93
C LEU A 85 2.72 7.08 1.51
N ALA A 86 3.57 6.08 1.26
CA ALA A 86 4.91 6.28 0.71
C ALA A 86 5.22 5.17 -0.31
N THR A 87 6.12 5.44 -1.26
CA THR A 87 6.61 4.43 -2.20
C THR A 87 7.96 3.87 -1.74
N THR A 88 8.33 2.75 -2.32
CA THR A 88 9.71 2.29 -2.32
C THR A 88 10.54 3.06 -3.34
N VAL A 89 11.88 3.02 -3.20
CA VAL A 89 12.81 3.48 -4.24
C VAL A 89 12.70 2.57 -5.45
N GLU A 90 12.60 1.27 -5.20
CA GLU A 90 12.59 0.23 -6.23
C GLU A 90 11.22 0.14 -6.91
N ASN A 91 11.27 -0.03 -8.22
CA ASN A 91 10.17 -0.55 -9.01
C ASN A 91 10.22 -2.09 -8.98
N LEU A 92 9.08 -2.73 -8.88
CA LEU A 92 8.93 -4.18 -8.86
C LEU A 92 8.04 -4.63 -10.01
N GLU A 93 8.47 -5.65 -10.75
CA GLU A 93 7.64 -6.39 -11.71
C GLU A 93 7.71 -7.87 -11.37
N ILE A 94 6.55 -8.54 -11.29
CA ILE A 94 6.44 -9.98 -11.01
C ILE A 94 5.75 -10.72 -12.15
N ALA A 95 6.26 -11.93 -12.42
CA ALA A 95 5.71 -12.80 -13.47
C ALA A 95 4.30 -13.28 -13.12
N THR A 96 3.64 -13.91 -14.11
CA THR A 96 2.25 -14.35 -14.00
C THR A 96 2.05 -15.61 -13.17
N ASP A 97 3.11 -16.24 -12.75
CA ASP A 97 3.16 -17.44 -11.91
C ASP A 97 3.69 -17.17 -10.49
N LEU A 98 3.93 -15.89 -10.16
CA LEU A 98 4.38 -15.46 -8.83
C LEU A 98 3.41 -14.44 -8.21
N LEU A 99 3.23 -14.58 -6.91
CA LEU A 99 2.57 -13.60 -6.04
C LEU A 99 3.63 -12.98 -5.14
N GLY A 100 3.62 -11.64 -5.01
CA GLY A 100 4.46 -10.91 -4.06
C GLY A 100 3.71 -10.55 -2.78
N ARG A 101 4.39 -10.58 -1.64
CA ARG A 101 3.89 -10.04 -0.37
C ARG A 101 4.86 -9.01 0.19
N LEU A 102 4.32 -7.86 0.51
CA LEU A 102 5.03 -6.83 1.25
C LEU A 102 4.94 -7.13 2.74
N GLU A 103 6.09 -7.23 3.39
CA GLU A 103 6.22 -7.52 4.82
C GLU A 103 6.96 -6.41 5.54
N GLY A 104 6.61 -6.20 6.82
CA GLY A 104 7.32 -5.26 7.68
C GLY A 104 8.68 -5.81 8.14
N ARG A 105 9.61 -4.90 8.42
CA ARG A 105 10.88 -5.26 9.07
C ARG A 105 10.71 -5.21 10.59
N SER A 106 11.12 -6.27 11.27
CA SER A 106 10.96 -6.40 12.74
C SER A 106 11.60 -5.26 13.52
N SER A 107 12.70 -4.69 13.01
CA SER A 107 13.37 -3.53 13.63
C SER A 107 12.49 -2.28 13.63
N LEU A 108 11.68 -2.05 12.60
CA LEU A 108 10.72 -0.96 12.54
C LEU A 108 9.47 -1.27 13.38
N GLY A 109 8.98 -2.50 13.32
CA GLY A 109 7.86 -2.93 14.16
C GLY A 109 8.13 -2.75 15.65
N ARG A 110 9.39 -2.96 16.10
CA ARG A 110 9.78 -2.79 17.52
C ARG A 110 9.76 -1.32 18.00
N ILE A 111 9.76 -0.36 17.11
CA ILE A 111 9.59 1.07 17.41
C ILE A 111 8.21 1.60 17.01
N GLY A 112 7.27 0.71 16.70
CA GLY A 112 5.88 1.04 16.43
C GLY A 112 5.54 1.41 15.01
N ILE A 113 6.43 1.18 14.03
CA ILE A 113 6.14 1.45 12.62
C ILE A 113 5.59 0.20 11.94
N ILE A 114 4.39 0.32 11.37
CA ILE A 114 3.81 -0.64 10.44
C ILE A 114 4.01 -0.13 9.01
N VAL A 115 4.11 -1.04 8.03
CA VAL A 115 4.38 -0.70 6.62
C VAL A 115 3.19 -0.96 5.70
N HIS A 116 2.20 -1.69 6.17
CA HIS A 116 0.92 -1.88 5.49
C HIS A 116 -0.19 -2.09 6.52
N SER A 117 -1.41 -1.69 6.18
CA SER A 117 -2.58 -1.88 7.06
C SER A 117 -3.23 -3.24 6.81
N THR A 118 -3.63 -3.53 5.57
CA THR A 118 -4.41 -4.74 5.25
C THR A 118 -4.03 -5.42 3.94
N ALA A 119 -3.52 -4.70 2.95
CA ALA A 119 -3.37 -5.18 1.57
C ALA A 119 -1.90 -5.39 1.20
N ALA A 120 -1.27 -6.38 1.82
CA ALA A 120 0.14 -6.71 1.59
C ALA A 120 0.41 -7.48 0.27
N ARG A 121 -0.65 -7.91 -0.44
CA ARG A 121 -0.55 -8.81 -1.59
C ARG A 121 -0.42 -8.05 -2.91
N PHE A 122 0.54 -8.46 -3.71
CA PHE A 122 0.79 -8.03 -5.07
C PHE A 122 0.48 -9.19 -6.02
N ASP A 123 -0.61 -9.08 -6.77
CA ASP A 123 -1.11 -10.16 -7.64
C ASP A 123 -0.14 -10.46 -8.79
N PRO A 124 -0.13 -11.70 -9.34
CA PRO A 124 0.70 -12.07 -10.47
C PRO A 124 0.54 -11.12 -11.68
N GLY A 125 1.67 -10.73 -12.27
CA GLY A 125 1.73 -9.75 -13.35
C GLY A 125 1.59 -8.30 -12.88
N TRP A 126 1.79 -8.01 -11.59
CA TRP A 126 1.86 -6.66 -11.06
C TRP A 126 3.16 -5.96 -11.50
N ASN A 127 3.09 -4.65 -11.74
CA ASN A 127 4.23 -3.78 -12.08
C ASN A 127 4.02 -2.38 -11.52
N GLY A 128 5.06 -1.79 -10.96
CA GLY A 128 5.09 -0.43 -10.45
C GLY A 128 6.03 -0.24 -9.25
N ARG A 129 5.97 0.91 -8.61
CA ARG A 129 6.56 1.13 -7.29
C ARG A 129 5.56 0.71 -6.22
N PRO A 130 5.92 -0.24 -5.33
CA PRO A 130 5.09 -0.58 -4.19
C PRO A 130 4.75 0.63 -3.35
N VAL A 131 3.46 0.82 -3.05
CA VAL A 131 2.99 1.83 -2.10
C VAL A 131 2.80 1.16 -0.75
N MET A 132 3.39 1.77 0.26
CA MET A 132 3.24 1.39 1.66
C MET A 132 2.18 2.27 2.34
N GLU A 133 1.45 1.68 3.25
CA GLU A 133 0.47 2.31 4.13
C GLU A 133 1.12 2.44 5.51
N LEU A 134 2.06 3.40 5.64
CA LEU A 134 2.85 3.56 6.86
C LEU A 134 1.98 4.10 8.00
N GLY A 135 2.15 3.52 9.20
CA GLY A 135 1.51 3.97 10.42
C GLY A 135 2.46 3.94 11.61
N ASN A 136 2.37 4.92 12.49
CA ASN A 136 3.06 4.90 13.78
C ASN A 136 2.07 4.57 14.90
N ILE A 137 2.06 3.31 15.33
CA ILE A 137 1.24 2.83 16.44
C ILE A 137 1.97 2.89 17.79
N GLY A 138 3.21 3.37 17.79
CA GLY A 138 4.00 3.60 19.00
C GLY A 138 3.61 4.88 19.71
N VAL A 139 4.36 5.23 20.77
CA VAL A 139 4.12 6.41 21.61
C VAL A 139 5.12 7.54 21.34
N MET A 140 6.15 7.30 20.55
CA MET A 140 7.19 8.27 20.23
C MET A 140 7.18 8.64 18.75
N PRO A 141 7.49 9.90 18.36
CA PRO A 141 7.77 10.23 16.99
C PRO A 141 8.97 9.44 16.45
N VAL A 142 8.88 8.97 15.22
CA VAL A 142 9.94 8.20 14.55
C VAL A 142 10.42 8.95 13.33
N ALA A 143 11.74 9.10 13.18
CA ALA A 143 12.38 9.69 12.03
C ALA A 143 12.58 8.60 10.95
N LEU A 144 11.93 8.77 9.79
CA LEU A 144 12.05 7.90 8.63
C LEU A 144 12.89 8.61 7.57
N TYR A 145 14.02 8.02 7.21
CA TYR A 145 14.94 8.61 6.22
C TYR A 145 14.74 7.97 4.86
N PRO A 146 14.52 8.74 3.77
CA PRO A 146 14.59 8.21 2.41
C PRO A 146 15.87 7.40 2.18
N GLY A 147 15.75 6.28 1.49
CA GLY A 147 16.87 5.35 1.25
C GLY A 147 17.13 4.36 2.38
N MET A 148 16.46 4.43 3.53
CA MET A 148 16.56 3.38 4.54
C MET A 148 15.78 2.12 4.10
N ARG A 149 16.25 0.92 4.48
CA ARG A 149 15.48 -0.31 4.26
C ARG A 149 14.23 -0.30 5.14
N VAL A 150 13.04 -0.32 4.51
CA VAL A 150 11.76 -0.09 5.18
C VAL A 150 10.86 -1.32 5.22
N CYS A 151 10.85 -2.10 4.17
CA CYS A 151 10.04 -3.30 4.04
C CYS A 151 10.83 -4.42 3.36
N SER A 152 10.26 -5.61 3.29
CA SER A 152 10.79 -6.72 2.52
C SER A 152 9.68 -7.34 1.67
N PHE A 153 10.06 -7.98 0.57
CA PHE A 153 9.15 -8.78 -0.25
C PHE A 153 9.49 -10.25 -0.15
N THR A 154 8.47 -11.06 0.12
CA THR A 154 8.48 -12.52 -0.11
C THR A 154 7.73 -12.82 -1.39
N PHE A 155 8.07 -13.94 -2.04
CA PHE A 155 7.41 -14.37 -3.27
C PHE A 155 6.92 -15.80 -3.12
N GLU A 156 5.71 -16.03 -3.65
CA GLU A 156 5.06 -17.34 -3.61
C GLU A 156 4.70 -17.79 -5.02
N GLU A 157 4.97 -19.03 -5.34
CA GLU A 157 4.46 -19.64 -6.58
C GLU A 157 2.96 -19.88 -6.45
N VAL A 158 2.21 -19.50 -7.47
CA VAL A 158 0.80 -19.87 -7.61
C VAL A 158 0.70 -21.23 -8.31
N SER A 159 -0.41 -21.95 -8.11
CA SER A 159 -0.59 -23.32 -8.59
C SER A 159 -0.46 -23.48 -10.12
N SER A 160 -0.68 -22.41 -10.85
CA SER A 160 -0.47 -22.29 -12.30
C SER A 160 -0.40 -20.80 -12.68
N PRO A 161 0.23 -20.42 -13.80
CA PRO A 161 0.20 -19.03 -14.28
C PRO A 161 -1.24 -18.52 -14.42
N VAL A 162 -1.48 -17.28 -13.97
CA VAL A 162 -2.83 -16.71 -14.06
C VAL A 162 -3.24 -16.45 -15.50
N GLU A 163 -4.49 -16.69 -15.84
CA GLU A 163 -5.02 -16.41 -17.18
C GLU A 163 -5.02 -14.91 -17.51
N ILE A 164 -5.37 -14.08 -16.51
CA ILE A 164 -5.42 -12.62 -16.66
C ILE A 164 -4.48 -11.99 -15.65
N PRO A 165 -3.29 -11.54 -16.05
CA PRO A 165 -2.35 -10.82 -15.20
C PRO A 165 -2.96 -9.53 -14.64
N TYR A 166 -2.48 -9.08 -13.46
CA TYR A 166 -2.98 -7.88 -12.80
C TYR A 166 -3.02 -6.66 -13.74
N THR A 167 -1.96 -6.42 -14.51
CA THR A 167 -1.86 -5.31 -15.45
C THR A 167 -2.90 -5.34 -16.59
N LYS A 168 -3.52 -6.51 -16.85
CA LYS A 168 -4.56 -6.69 -17.88
C LYS A 168 -5.98 -6.75 -17.31
N LYS A 169 -6.14 -6.75 -15.97
CA LYS A 169 -7.47 -6.74 -15.34
C LYS A 169 -8.12 -5.37 -15.50
N LYS A 170 -9.36 -5.34 -16.01
CA LYS A 170 -10.15 -4.10 -16.12
C LYS A 170 -10.43 -3.42 -14.77
N SER A 171 -10.42 -4.20 -13.69
CA SER A 171 -10.63 -3.73 -12.32
C SER A 171 -9.32 -3.32 -11.60
N ALA A 172 -8.15 -3.47 -12.24
CA ALA A 172 -6.89 -3.10 -11.63
C ALA A 172 -6.80 -1.57 -11.49
N LYS A 173 -6.60 -1.10 -10.25
CA LYS A 173 -6.60 0.34 -9.93
C LYS A 173 -5.22 0.96 -9.90
N TYR A 174 -4.20 0.18 -9.55
CA TYR A 174 -2.86 0.66 -9.21
C TYR A 174 -1.79 0.08 -10.13
N VAL A 175 -2.08 0.06 -11.44
CA VAL A 175 -1.16 -0.42 -12.48
C VAL A 175 -0.12 0.66 -12.79
N ASN A 176 1.15 0.26 -12.88
CA ASN A 176 2.27 1.13 -13.25
C ASN A 176 2.36 2.42 -12.39
N GLN A 177 1.97 2.33 -11.12
CA GLN A 177 2.10 3.49 -10.24
C GLN A 177 3.56 3.78 -9.94
N ASP A 178 3.92 5.05 -9.96
CA ASP A 178 5.27 5.54 -9.74
C ASP A 178 5.39 6.45 -8.50
N THR A 179 4.26 7.01 -8.07
CA THR A 179 4.12 7.84 -6.87
C THR A 179 2.98 7.31 -6.00
N PRO A 180 2.91 7.66 -4.71
CA PRO A 180 1.78 7.28 -3.87
C PRO A 180 0.48 7.84 -4.46
N ILE A 181 -0.48 6.95 -4.77
CA ILE A 181 -1.80 7.32 -5.29
C ILE A 181 -2.81 7.13 -4.16
N ALA A 182 -3.65 8.14 -3.92
CA ALA A 182 -4.74 8.04 -2.96
C ALA A 182 -5.76 6.95 -3.34
N SER A 183 -6.59 6.54 -2.38
CA SER A 183 -7.60 5.50 -2.59
C SER A 183 -8.52 5.82 -3.77
N LYS A 184 -8.72 4.84 -4.65
CA LYS A 184 -9.67 4.88 -5.77
C LYS A 184 -11.00 4.20 -5.44
N LEU A 185 -11.37 4.14 -4.16
CA LEU A 185 -12.58 3.47 -3.70
C LEU A 185 -13.85 4.11 -4.28
N ALA A 186 -13.87 5.43 -4.47
CA ALA A 186 -15.00 6.15 -5.09
C ALA A 186 -15.30 5.68 -6.51
N GLU A 187 -14.28 5.23 -7.26
CA GLU A 187 -14.48 4.69 -8.62
C GLU A 187 -15.25 3.35 -8.62
N GLU A 188 -15.15 2.58 -7.54
CA GLU A 188 -15.94 1.35 -7.36
C GLU A 188 -17.38 1.67 -6.94
N MET A 189 -17.52 2.52 -5.93
CA MET A 189 -18.82 2.83 -5.34
C MET A 189 -19.76 3.55 -6.29
N GLY A 190 -19.23 4.23 -7.33
CA GLY A 190 -20.05 4.83 -8.39
C GLY A 190 -20.53 3.82 -9.47
N LYS A 191 -19.99 2.60 -9.48
CA LYS A 191 -20.29 1.56 -10.48
C LYS A 191 -21.13 0.41 -9.97
N GLU A 192 -21.18 0.21 -8.65
CA GLU A 192 -21.91 -0.90 -8.04
C GLU A 192 -23.09 -0.38 -7.21
N GLU A 193 -24.28 -0.94 -7.43
CA GLU A 193 -25.38 -0.79 -6.46
C GLU A 193 -24.99 -1.50 -5.16
N PRO A 194 -25.15 -0.85 -3.99
CA PRO A 194 -24.87 -1.49 -2.72
C PRO A 194 -25.69 -2.77 -2.55
N ARG A 195 -25.02 -3.91 -2.40
CA ARG A 195 -25.69 -5.18 -2.13
C ARG A 195 -26.15 -5.22 -0.67
N TYR A 196 -27.41 -4.86 -0.42
CA TYR A 196 -28.00 -5.04 0.88
C TYR A 196 -28.53 -6.47 1.03
N VAL A 197 -28.17 -7.16 2.10
CA VAL A 197 -28.89 -8.36 2.53
C VAL A 197 -30.25 -7.88 3.05
N LYS A 198 -31.34 -8.18 2.34
CA LYS A 198 -32.70 -7.93 2.82
C LYS A 198 -32.97 -8.89 3.98
N HIS A 199 -32.54 -8.53 5.18
CA HIS A 199 -33.07 -9.15 6.38
C HIS A 199 -34.53 -8.76 6.48
N GLY A 200 -35.44 -9.77 6.55
CA GLY A 200 -36.90 -9.61 6.47
C GLY A 200 -37.43 -8.39 7.24
N LYS A 201 -38.55 -7.90 6.81
CA LYS A 201 -39.38 -6.71 7.07
C LYS A 201 -39.22 -5.91 8.40
N LYS A 202 -38.02 -5.70 8.94
CA LYS A 202 -37.80 -4.70 10.00
C LYS A 202 -36.46 -4.00 9.71
N ALA A 203 -36.47 -2.99 8.83
CA ALA A 203 -35.44 -1.98 8.84
C ALA A 203 -35.58 -1.21 10.17
N VAL A 204 -34.67 -1.45 11.10
CA VAL A 204 -34.49 -0.55 12.24
C VAL A 204 -33.91 0.75 11.66
N ARG A 205 -34.75 1.74 11.57
CA ARG A 205 -34.33 3.10 11.19
C ARG A 205 -33.58 3.68 12.39
N VAL A 206 -32.25 3.52 12.42
CA VAL A 206 -31.42 4.23 13.38
C VAL A 206 -31.55 5.72 13.06
N ARG A 207 -32.16 6.50 13.95
CA ARG A 207 -32.26 7.95 13.77
C ARG A 207 -30.86 8.54 13.87
N SER A 208 -30.48 9.35 12.90
CA SER A 208 -29.19 10.06 12.83
C SER A 208 -28.91 10.93 14.08
N SER A 209 -29.90 11.24 14.88
CA SER A 209 -29.80 12.00 16.12
C SER A 209 -29.11 11.28 17.28
N GLU A 210 -28.99 9.94 17.23
CA GLU A 210 -28.36 9.17 18.33
C GLU A 210 -26.83 9.14 18.25
N TRP A 211 -26.24 9.54 17.12
CA TRP A 211 -24.78 9.53 16.89
C TRP A 211 -24.19 10.91 16.59
N GLY A 212 -24.91 12.01 16.86
CA GLY A 212 -24.38 13.36 16.69
C GLY A 212 -24.03 13.77 15.25
N VAL A 213 -24.56 13.06 14.25
CA VAL A 213 -24.35 13.41 12.83
C VAL A 213 -25.40 14.44 12.42
N GLN A 214 -25.03 15.72 12.44
CA GLN A 214 -25.79 16.78 11.81
C GLN A 214 -25.76 16.59 10.28
N SER A 215 -26.92 16.51 9.64
CA SER A 215 -27.04 16.55 8.19
C SER A 215 -26.62 17.95 7.71
N LEU A 216 -25.49 18.06 7.04
CA LEU A 216 -25.15 19.25 6.26
C LEU A 216 -25.91 19.19 4.93
N ASN A 217 -27.16 19.66 4.97
CA ASN A 217 -27.89 20.09 3.78
C ASN A 217 -27.84 21.64 3.76
N SER A 218 -27.01 22.17 2.90
CA SER A 218 -27.20 23.48 2.23
C SER A 218 -26.22 23.56 1.07
#